data_2bd29f75886452b53eb33547416e6a71
#
_entry.id   2bd29f75886452b53eb33547416e6a71
#
_cell.length_a   1.000
_cell.length_b   1.000
_cell.length_c   1.000
_cell.angle_alpha   90.00
_cell.angle_beta   90.00
_cell.angle_gamma   90.00
#
_symmetry.space_group_name_H-M   'P 1'
#
loop_
_entity.id
_entity.type
_entity.pdbx_description
1 polymer ?
#
loop_
_entity_poly.entity_id
_entity_poly.type
_entity_poly.pdbx_seq_one_letter_code
_entity_poly.pdbx_strand_id
1 'polypeptide(L)'
;ITGAGSSNYVWFLNGARQAEASGLNKNIFSLTTGNTGEVYRIGVNVVTPNGENLSDSINLTVSDIDLTWTANSYAPVFYKAKLMPTQNSVVTISALPFIYQPGTKNLISSNNLIYNWRIDDKMDSERSGKNKFSYVFGVNNFPGNSYSIRLETKTEDGAVSLNKFLTIPVITQFQS
;
A
#
# COMPACT_ATOMS: atom_id res chain seq x y z
N ILE A 1 -27.00 -25.35 -27.74
CA ILE A 1 -26.15 -24.38 -27.02
C ILE A 1 -27.12 -23.48 -26.27
N THR A 2 -27.43 -23.83 -25.03
CA THR A 2 -28.14 -22.94 -24.11
C THR A 2 -27.30 -21.72 -23.90
N GLY A 3 -27.76 -20.57 -24.36
CA GLY A 3 -27.10 -19.30 -24.15
C GLY A 3 -26.81 -19.10 -22.68
N ALA A 4 -25.61 -18.63 -22.35
CA ALA A 4 -25.26 -18.26 -20.99
C ALA A 4 -26.23 -17.18 -20.54
N GLY A 5 -27.20 -17.59 -19.71
CA GLY A 5 -28.23 -16.67 -19.19
C GLY A 5 -27.55 -15.62 -18.30
N SER A 6 -28.15 -14.44 -18.28
CA SER A 6 -27.61 -13.32 -17.54
C SER A 6 -27.98 -13.40 -16.06
N SER A 7 -27.01 -13.30 -15.15
CA SER A 7 -27.27 -13.23 -13.70
C SER A 7 -27.60 -11.80 -13.27
N ASN A 8 -28.47 -11.67 -12.27
CA ASN A 8 -28.83 -10.40 -11.67
C ASN A 8 -28.11 -10.22 -10.34
N TYR A 9 -27.39 -9.12 -10.19
CA TYR A 9 -26.56 -8.80 -9.03
C TYR A 9 -27.18 -7.68 -8.20
N VAL A 10 -27.25 -7.85 -6.89
CA VAL A 10 -27.68 -6.81 -5.97
C VAL A 10 -26.56 -6.59 -4.95
N TRP A 11 -25.92 -5.44 -5.05
CA TRP A 11 -24.80 -5.04 -4.20
C TRP A 11 -25.27 -4.26 -2.98
N PHE A 12 -24.57 -4.48 -1.87
CA PHE A 12 -24.77 -3.79 -0.60
C PHE A 12 -23.44 -3.25 -0.09
N LEU A 13 -23.46 -2.02 0.41
CA LEU A 13 -22.36 -1.40 1.11
C LEU A 13 -22.83 -1.03 2.52
N ASN A 14 -22.19 -1.59 3.54
CA ASN A 14 -22.56 -1.40 4.95
C ASN A 14 -24.07 -1.67 5.21
N GLY A 15 -24.63 -2.63 4.52
CA GLY A 15 -26.04 -2.99 4.60
C GLY A 15 -26.98 -2.16 3.70
N ALA A 16 -26.54 -1.05 3.13
CA ALA A 16 -27.33 -0.24 2.22
C ALA A 16 -27.21 -0.73 0.78
N ARG A 17 -28.37 -0.95 0.11
CA ARG A 17 -28.38 -1.38 -1.28
C ARG A 17 -27.81 -0.31 -2.21
N GLN A 18 -26.95 -0.72 -3.12
CA GLN A 18 -26.31 0.11 -4.14
C GLN A 18 -27.06 -0.03 -5.47
N ALA A 19 -28.08 0.80 -5.69
CA ALA A 19 -29.00 0.66 -6.82
C ALA A 19 -28.29 0.81 -8.18
N GLU A 20 -27.37 1.77 -8.32
CA GLU A 20 -26.65 2.02 -9.56
C GLU A 20 -25.66 0.91 -9.93
N ALA A 21 -25.05 0.26 -8.93
CA ALA A 21 -24.16 -0.87 -9.12
C ALA A 21 -24.89 -2.20 -9.30
N SER A 22 -26.20 -2.25 -8.99
CA SER A 22 -27.02 -3.47 -9.04
C SER A 22 -27.75 -3.60 -10.38
N GLY A 23 -27.99 -4.85 -10.80
CA GLY A 23 -28.76 -5.17 -12.03
C GLY A 23 -28.20 -6.35 -12.80
N LEU A 24 -28.75 -6.55 -13.98
CA LEU A 24 -28.39 -7.64 -14.89
C LEU A 24 -26.93 -7.49 -15.35
N ASN A 25 -26.15 -8.56 -15.21
CA ASN A 25 -24.72 -8.62 -15.58
C ASN A 25 -23.79 -7.61 -14.85
N LYS A 26 -24.27 -6.94 -13.81
CA LYS A 26 -23.45 -6.01 -13.01
C LYS A 26 -22.60 -6.77 -11.99
N ASN A 27 -21.63 -7.54 -12.46
CA ASN A 27 -20.78 -8.42 -11.67
C ASN A 27 -19.57 -7.72 -11.02
N ILE A 28 -19.44 -6.41 -11.19
CA ILE A 28 -18.36 -5.60 -10.61
C ILE A 28 -18.96 -4.51 -9.74
N PHE A 29 -18.42 -4.38 -8.53
CA PHE A 29 -18.70 -3.28 -7.62
C PHE A 29 -17.42 -2.47 -7.37
N SER A 30 -17.49 -1.16 -7.56
CA SER A 30 -16.39 -0.23 -7.32
C SER A 30 -16.72 0.67 -6.13
N LEU A 31 -15.76 0.82 -5.24
CA LEU A 31 -15.85 1.64 -4.04
C LEU A 31 -14.69 2.62 -3.98
N THR A 32 -14.99 3.90 -3.75
CA THR A 32 -13.97 4.87 -3.32
C THR A 32 -13.86 4.79 -1.80
N THR A 33 -12.69 4.44 -1.31
CA THR A 33 -12.43 4.31 0.13
C THR A 33 -12.19 5.68 0.76
N GLY A 34 -12.55 5.84 2.03
CA GLY A 34 -12.26 6.99 2.85
C GLY A 34 -10.91 6.87 3.58
N ASN A 35 -10.91 7.16 4.88
CA ASN A 35 -9.69 7.24 5.68
C ASN A 35 -9.13 5.86 6.06
N THR A 36 -7.82 5.81 6.32
CA THR A 36 -7.14 4.64 6.87
C THR A 36 -7.81 4.20 8.19
N GLY A 37 -8.05 2.90 8.32
CA GLY A 37 -8.75 2.30 9.45
C GLY A 37 -10.29 2.26 9.32
N GLU A 38 -10.87 2.82 8.25
CA GLU A 38 -12.29 2.63 7.97
C GLU A 38 -12.60 1.20 7.55
N VAL A 39 -13.72 0.68 8.05
CA VAL A 39 -14.17 -0.68 7.79
C VAL A 39 -15.41 -0.64 6.89
N TYR A 40 -15.38 -1.40 5.83
CA TYR A 40 -16.48 -1.56 4.88
C TYR A 40 -16.94 -3.02 4.84
N ARG A 41 -18.26 -3.22 4.90
CA ARG A 41 -18.88 -4.51 4.61
C ARG A 41 -19.49 -4.44 3.21
N ILE A 42 -19.00 -5.28 2.30
CA ILE A 42 -19.52 -5.41 0.95
C ILE A 42 -20.25 -6.75 0.85
N GLY A 43 -21.51 -6.72 0.48
CA GLY A 43 -22.34 -7.90 0.24
C GLY A 43 -22.83 -7.94 -1.19
N VAL A 44 -23.05 -9.14 -1.69
CA VAL A 44 -23.69 -9.38 -2.99
C VAL A 44 -24.73 -10.49 -2.90
N ASN A 45 -25.90 -10.25 -3.48
CA ASN A 45 -26.88 -11.29 -3.76
C ASN A 45 -26.96 -11.46 -5.27
N VAL A 46 -26.90 -12.71 -5.73
CA VAL A 46 -26.91 -13.05 -7.15
C VAL A 46 -28.08 -13.99 -7.43
N VAL A 47 -28.91 -13.63 -8.39
CA VAL A 47 -29.93 -14.54 -8.95
C VAL A 47 -29.36 -15.06 -10.27
N THR A 48 -29.12 -16.36 -10.32
CA THR A 48 -28.60 -17.02 -11.52
C THR A 48 -29.70 -17.19 -12.59
N PRO A 49 -29.33 -17.48 -13.84
CA PRO A 49 -30.34 -17.77 -14.90
C PRO A 49 -31.24 -18.96 -14.60
N ASN A 50 -30.79 -19.89 -13.76
CA ASN A 50 -31.53 -21.04 -13.32
C ASN A 50 -32.47 -20.76 -12.14
N GLY A 51 -32.49 -19.49 -11.65
CA GLY A 51 -33.33 -19.08 -10.52
C GLY A 51 -32.71 -19.35 -9.14
N GLU A 52 -31.45 -19.77 -9.06
CA GLU A 52 -30.76 -19.95 -7.79
C GLU A 52 -30.41 -18.59 -7.17
N ASN A 53 -30.56 -18.47 -5.86
CA ASN A 53 -30.17 -17.31 -5.09
C ASN A 53 -28.89 -17.63 -4.33
N LEU A 54 -27.81 -16.91 -4.67
CA LEU A 54 -26.51 -17.00 -4.02
C LEU A 54 -26.23 -15.68 -3.29
N SER A 55 -25.60 -15.76 -2.13
CA SER A 55 -25.19 -14.56 -1.38
C SER A 55 -23.82 -14.76 -0.76
N ASP A 56 -23.02 -13.69 -0.76
CA ASP A 56 -21.73 -13.65 -0.09
C ASP A 56 -21.43 -12.25 0.42
N SER A 57 -20.49 -12.12 1.37
CA SER A 57 -20.06 -10.84 1.88
C SER A 57 -18.62 -10.88 2.35
N ILE A 58 -17.91 -9.75 2.15
CA ILE A 58 -16.56 -9.54 2.65
C ILE A 58 -16.52 -8.30 3.52
N ASN A 59 -15.61 -8.29 4.49
CA ASN A 59 -15.27 -7.10 5.25
C ASN A 59 -13.86 -6.65 4.87
N LEU A 60 -13.72 -5.35 4.58
CA LEU A 60 -12.47 -4.71 4.22
C LEU A 60 -12.11 -3.67 5.26
N THR A 61 -10.82 -3.47 5.51
CA THR A 61 -10.32 -2.32 6.28
C THR A 61 -9.30 -1.57 5.44
N VAL A 62 -9.48 -0.25 5.34
CA VAL A 62 -8.56 0.61 4.60
C VAL A 62 -7.22 0.62 5.32
N SER A 63 -6.18 0.22 4.62
CA SER A 63 -4.81 0.17 5.12
C SER A 63 -3.90 1.03 4.26
N ASP A 64 -2.85 1.61 4.84
CA ASP A 64 -1.84 2.41 4.13
C ASP A 64 -0.45 2.21 4.76
N ILE A 65 0.58 2.73 4.08
CA ILE A 65 1.95 2.77 4.57
C ILE A 65 2.51 4.16 4.28
N ASP A 66 3.05 4.82 5.29
CA ASP A 66 3.86 6.01 5.08
C ASP A 66 5.34 5.65 5.01
N LEU A 67 6.06 6.33 4.12
CA LEU A 67 7.51 6.28 4.02
C LEU A 67 8.09 7.62 4.43
N THR A 68 8.98 7.60 5.40
CA THR A 68 9.80 8.76 5.77
C THR A 68 11.27 8.43 5.58
N TRP A 69 12.11 9.44 5.40
CA TRP A 69 13.55 9.24 5.28
C TRP A 69 14.34 10.39 5.87
N THR A 70 15.57 10.09 6.26
CA THR A 70 16.59 11.03 6.73
C THR A 70 17.89 10.79 5.99
N ALA A 71 18.73 11.82 5.87
CA ALA A 71 20.07 11.70 5.35
C ALA A 71 21.06 12.30 6.37
N ASN A 72 22.28 11.74 6.45
CA ASN A 72 23.34 12.23 7.31
C ASN A 72 24.26 13.23 6.61
N SER A 73 23.74 14.01 5.69
CA SER A 73 24.48 15.02 4.92
C SER A 73 24.91 16.18 5.82
N TYR A 74 26.03 16.79 5.49
CA TYR A 74 26.46 18.03 6.13
C TYR A 74 25.51 19.17 5.77
N ALA A 75 25.18 20.00 6.75
CA ALA A 75 24.50 21.28 6.54
C ALA A 75 25.05 22.34 7.49
N PRO A 76 25.10 23.60 7.07
CA PRO A 76 25.46 24.72 7.95
C PRO A 76 24.54 24.80 9.18
N VAL A 77 25.04 25.34 10.29
CA VAL A 77 24.31 25.41 11.57
C VAL A 77 23.00 26.18 11.48
N PHE A 78 22.88 27.12 10.55
CA PHE A 78 21.64 27.90 10.32
C PHE A 78 20.61 27.17 9.44
N TYR A 79 20.94 25.99 8.85
CA TYR A 79 20.03 25.24 8.00
C TYR A 79 19.01 24.49 8.88
N LYS A 80 17.72 24.87 8.77
CA LYS A 80 16.64 24.32 9.59
C LYS A 80 15.71 23.37 8.82
N ALA A 81 15.96 23.13 7.54
CA ALA A 81 15.15 22.25 6.72
C ALA A 81 15.64 20.79 6.81
N LYS A 82 14.86 19.87 6.20
CA LYS A 82 15.24 18.45 6.08
C LYS A 82 16.54 18.32 5.30
N LEU A 83 17.52 17.59 5.86
CA LEU A 83 18.78 17.29 5.18
C LEU A 83 18.51 16.44 3.93
N MET A 84 18.98 16.93 2.80
CA MET A 84 18.87 16.26 1.51
C MET A 84 20.09 15.37 1.26
N PRO A 85 19.94 14.21 0.63
CA PRO A 85 21.06 13.34 0.31
C PRO A 85 22.07 14.01 -0.61
N THR A 86 23.33 13.89 -0.26
CA THR A 86 24.48 14.28 -1.08
C THR A 86 25.30 13.04 -1.42
N GLN A 87 26.15 13.12 -2.43
CA GLN A 87 27.07 12.02 -2.73
C GLN A 87 27.87 11.63 -1.48
N ASN A 88 28.04 10.33 -1.25
CA ASN A 88 28.69 9.72 -0.09
C ASN A 88 27.96 9.88 1.25
N SER A 89 26.75 10.45 1.26
CA SER A 89 25.91 10.42 2.45
C SER A 89 25.23 9.06 2.63
N VAL A 90 24.64 8.84 3.81
CA VAL A 90 23.82 7.66 4.11
C VAL A 90 22.38 8.09 4.26
N VAL A 91 21.49 7.37 3.61
CA VAL A 91 20.03 7.56 3.73
C VAL A 91 19.43 6.42 4.54
N THR A 92 18.59 6.78 5.50
CA THR A 92 17.75 5.85 6.24
C THR A 92 16.30 6.11 5.89
N ILE A 93 15.61 5.09 5.39
CA ILE A 93 14.17 5.11 5.13
C ILE A 93 13.48 4.30 6.22
N SER A 94 12.36 4.79 6.72
CA SER A 94 11.51 4.09 7.67
C SER A 94 10.10 3.96 7.13
N ALA A 95 9.55 2.75 7.16
CA ALA A 95 8.17 2.46 6.85
C ALA A 95 7.33 2.55 8.12
N LEU A 96 6.22 3.27 8.03
CA LEU A 96 5.20 3.41 9.08
C LEU A 96 3.92 2.74 8.57
N PRO A 97 3.73 1.44 8.83
CA PRO A 97 2.57 0.72 8.34
C PRO A 97 1.33 0.97 9.22
N PHE A 98 0.22 1.30 8.59
CA PHE A 98 -1.12 1.34 9.15
C PHE A 98 -1.95 0.22 8.52
N ILE A 99 -1.54 -1.03 8.80
CA ILE A 99 -2.14 -2.25 8.24
C ILE A 99 -3.00 -2.90 9.29
N TYR A 100 -4.26 -3.16 8.94
CA TYR A 100 -5.27 -3.71 9.84
C TYR A 100 -5.63 -5.15 9.43
N GLN A 101 -6.06 -5.93 10.42
CA GLN A 101 -6.72 -7.20 10.14
C GLN A 101 -8.00 -6.94 9.33
N PRO A 102 -8.22 -7.65 8.21
CA PRO A 102 -9.39 -7.43 7.37
C PRO A 102 -10.70 -7.43 8.15
N GLY A 103 -11.54 -6.43 7.91
CA GLY A 103 -12.84 -6.27 8.56
C GLY A 103 -12.82 -5.84 10.01
N THR A 104 -11.66 -5.47 10.56
CA THR A 104 -11.51 -5.02 11.95
C THR A 104 -10.79 -3.67 12.03
N LYS A 105 -10.75 -3.08 13.22
CA LYS A 105 -9.91 -1.92 13.56
C LYS A 105 -8.63 -2.32 14.30
N ASN A 106 -8.27 -3.60 14.29
CA ASN A 106 -7.07 -4.09 14.96
C ASN A 106 -5.85 -3.90 14.07
N LEU A 107 -4.94 -3.03 14.51
CA LEU A 107 -3.67 -2.78 13.82
C LEU A 107 -2.76 -4.00 13.92
N ILE A 108 -2.16 -4.42 12.80
CA ILE A 108 -1.15 -5.47 12.76
C ILE A 108 0.18 -4.85 13.16
N SER A 109 0.88 -5.48 14.12
CA SER A 109 2.21 -5.02 14.53
C SER A 109 3.19 -5.01 13.35
N SER A 110 3.98 -3.95 13.22
CA SER A 110 5.03 -3.82 12.20
C SER A 110 6.01 -5.01 12.20
N ASN A 111 6.26 -5.61 13.38
CA ASN A 111 7.16 -6.76 13.52
C ASN A 111 6.61 -8.05 12.88
N ASN A 112 5.31 -8.11 12.61
CA ASN A 112 4.63 -9.27 12.01
C ASN A 112 4.41 -9.11 10.50
N LEU A 113 4.94 -8.03 9.91
CA LEU A 113 4.83 -7.77 8.50
C LEU A 113 6.13 -8.16 7.77
N ILE A 114 5.98 -8.50 6.49
CA ILE A 114 7.07 -8.78 5.56
C ILE A 114 7.27 -7.55 4.69
N TYR A 115 8.50 -7.08 4.56
CA TYR A 115 8.89 -5.89 3.79
C TYR A 115 9.83 -6.31 2.67
N ASN A 116 9.44 -6.01 1.43
CA ASN A 116 10.23 -6.29 0.24
C ASN A 116 10.69 -4.95 -0.37
N TRP A 117 11.94 -4.61 -0.14
CA TRP A 117 12.54 -3.38 -0.61
C TRP A 117 13.16 -3.53 -2.00
N ARG A 118 12.93 -2.54 -2.84
CA ARG A 118 13.61 -2.39 -4.13
C ARG A 118 14.17 -0.98 -4.22
N ILE A 119 15.39 -0.89 -4.74
CA ILE A 119 16.06 0.35 -5.10
C ILE A 119 16.43 0.29 -6.58
N ASP A 120 16.00 1.29 -7.35
CA ASP A 120 16.18 1.34 -8.81
C ASP A 120 15.77 0.02 -9.47
N ASP A 121 14.56 -0.47 -9.12
CA ASP A 121 13.93 -1.73 -9.54
C ASP A 121 14.66 -3.02 -9.13
N LYS A 122 15.81 -2.93 -8.46
CA LYS A 122 16.54 -4.10 -7.96
C LYS A 122 16.09 -4.47 -6.55
N MET A 123 15.71 -5.73 -6.38
CA MET A 123 15.37 -6.27 -5.06
C MET A 123 16.62 -6.36 -4.18
N ASP A 124 16.51 -5.85 -2.95
CA ASP A 124 17.53 -6.04 -1.91
C ASP A 124 17.04 -7.12 -0.94
N SER A 125 17.45 -8.36 -1.18
CA SER A 125 17.04 -9.51 -0.37
C SER A 125 17.65 -9.52 1.03
N GLU A 126 18.80 -8.87 1.25
CA GLU A 126 19.45 -8.79 2.55
C GLU A 126 18.68 -7.87 3.51
N ARG A 127 18.11 -6.79 2.97
CA ARG A 127 17.34 -5.79 3.72
C ARG A 127 15.83 -6.01 3.65
N SER A 128 15.39 -7.03 2.93
CA SER A 128 13.99 -7.46 2.84
C SER A 128 13.69 -8.59 3.82
N GLY A 129 12.42 -8.78 4.17
CA GLY A 129 11.95 -9.87 5.02
C GLY A 129 11.09 -9.40 6.19
N LYS A 130 10.81 -10.32 7.12
CA LYS A 130 9.99 -10.04 8.31
C LYS A 130 10.68 -9.04 9.22
N ASN A 131 9.92 -8.06 9.75
CA ASN A 131 10.41 -7.02 10.66
C ASN A 131 11.47 -6.09 10.05
N LYS A 132 11.59 -6.03 8.72
CA LYS A 132 12.56 -5.16 8.01
C LYS A 132 11.93 -3.83 7.61
N PHE A 133 11.32 -3.12 8.57
CA PHE A 133 10.63 -1.84 8.32
C PHE A 133 11.57 -0.64 8.08
N SER A 134 12.88 -0.83 8.22
CA SER A 134 13.88 0.21 7.95
C SER A 134 14.85 -0.25 6.86
N TYR A 135 15.20 0.67 5.96
CA TYR A 135 16.13 0.45 4.85
C TYR A 135 17.23 1.52 4.86
N VAL A 136 18.48 1.09 4.87
CA VAL A 136 19.65 1.99 4.93
C VAL A 136 20.56 1.74 3.74
N PHE A 137 20.93 2.80 3.03
CA PHE A 137 21.87 2.71 1.89
C PHE A 137 22.78 3.91 1.78
N GLY A 138 23.98 3.69 1.20
CA GLY A 138 24.91 4.75 0.86
C GLY A 138 24.58 5.40 -0.48
N VAL A 139 24.70 6.70 -0.57
CA VAL A 139 24.43 7.48 -1.79
C VAL A 139 25.67 7.48 -2.69
N ASN A 140 25.60 6.74 -3.79
CA ASN A 140 26.65 6.66 -4.80
C ASN A 140 26.36 7.50 -6.06
N ASN A 141 25.09 7.91 -6.24
CA ASN A 141 24.69 8.71 -7.39
C ASN A 141 25.22 10.15 -7.30
N PHE A 142 25.50 10.73 -8.47
CA PHE A 142 25.89 12.14 -8.57
C PHE A 142 24.71 13.09 -8.34
N PRO A 143 24.98 14.35 -7.93
CA PRO A 143 23.96 15.38 -7.84
C PRO A 143 23.15 15.53 -9.14
N GLY A 144 21.84 15.76 -9.00
CA GLY A 144 20.90 15.84 -10.11
C GLY A 144 20.23 14.50 -10.47
N ASN A 145 20.76 13.38 -9.96
CA ASN A 145 20.09 12.06 -10.07
C ASN A 145 19.15 11.83 -8.88
N SER A 146 18.43 10.72 -8.92
CA SER A 146 17.55 10.28 -7.83
C SER A 146 17.59 8.77 -7.69
N TYR A 147 17.14 8.29 -6.53
CA TYR A 147 16.84 6.88 -6.29
C TYR A 147 15.35 6.66 -6.34
N SER A 148 14.93 5.63 -7.05
CA SER A 148 13.56 5.12 -7.02
C SER A 148 13.46 4.01 -5.97
N ILE A 149 12.65 4.23 -4.94
CA ILE A 149 12.42 3.27 -3.88
C ILE A 149 11.02 2.71 -4.04
N ARG A 150 10.90 1.38 -4.03
CA ARG A 150 9.63 0.68 -3.96
C ARG A 150 9.63 -0.24 -2.75
N LEU A 151 8.60 -0.11 -1.94
CA LEU A 151 8.31 -1.02 -0.84
C LEU A 151 7.02 -1.77 -1.12
N GLU A 152 7.07 -3.09 -1.10
CA GLU A 152 5.92 -3.97 -0.94
C GLU A 152 5.89 -4.46 0.51
N THR A 153 4.78 -4.25 1.20
CA THR A 153 4.58 -4.77 2.55
C THR A 153 3.35 -5.66 2.57
N LYS A 154 3.48 -6.83 3.21
CA LYS A 154 2.40 -7.81 3.26
C LYS A 154 2.34 -8.55 4.59
N THR A 155 1.17 -9.11 4.90
CA THR A 155 0.98 -10.09 5.97
C THR A 155 1.56 -11.44 5.56
N GLU A 156 1.87 -12.29 6.54
CA GLU A 156 2.43 -13.64 6.29
C GLU A 156 1.47 -14.54 5.52
N ASP A 157 0.18 -14.41 5.78
CA ASP A 157 -0.89 -15.14 5.08
C ASP A 157 -1.24 -14.55 3.70
N GLY A 158 -0.65 -13.39 3.36
CA GLY A 158 -0.92 -12.68 2.12
C GLY A 158 -2.31 -12.02 2.04
N ALA A 159 -3.07 -11.99 3.12
CA ALA A 159 -4.42 -11.38 3.15
C ALA A 159 -4.40 -9.88 2.86
N VAL A 160 -3.31 -9.20 3.22
CA VAL A 160 -3.08 -7.78 2.90
C VAL A 160 -1.72 -7.64 2.23
N SER A 161 -1.69 -6.94 1.10
CA SER A 161 -0.45 -6.55 0.41
C SER A 161 -0.59 -5.12 -0.12
N LEU A 162 0.38 -4.28 0.19
CA LEU A 162 0.43 -2.87 -0.20
C LEU A 162 1.77 -2.52 -0.83
N ASN A 163 1.74 -1.62 -1.80
CA ASN A 163 2.93 -1.06 -2.44
C ASN A 163 3.00 0.44 -2.17
N LYS A 164 4.20 0.92 -1.84
CA LYS A 164 4.49 2.36 -1.72
C LYS A 164 5.73 2.70 -2.53
N PHE A 165 5.72 3.89 -3.12
CA PHE A 165 6.80 4.40 -3.94
C PHE A 165 7.33 5.70 -3.34
N LEU A 166 8.63 5.90 -3.44
CA LEU A 166 9.30 7.10 -2.97
C LEU A 166 10.46 7.42 -3.90
N THR A 167 10.60 8.67 -4.30
CA THR A 167 11.75 9.17 -5.05
C THR A 167 12.60 10.03 -4.12
N ILE A 168 13.90 9.73 -4.04
CA ILE A 168 14.85 10.45 -3.20
C ILE A 168 15.87 11.13 -4.11
N PRO A 169 15.83 12.47 -4.25
CA PRO A 169 16.78 13.21 -5.08
C PRO A 169 18.14 13.33 -4.39
N VAL A 170 19.20 13.37 -5.18
CA VAL A 170 20.59 13.65 -4.73
C VAL A 170 20.94 15.07 -5.11
N ILE A 171 21.37 15.89 -4.14
CA ILE A 171 21.73 17.28 -4.37
C ILE A 171 23.22 17.50 -4.23
N THR A 172 23.71 18.66 -4.69
CA THR A 172 25.07 19.11 -4.45
C THR A 172 25.24 19.39 -2.96
N GLN A 173 26.36 18.98 -2.40
CA GLN A 173 26.69 19.31 -1.02
C GLN A 173 26.89 20.83 -0.87
N PHE A 174 26.42 21.39 0.24
CA PHE A 174 26.74 22.77 0.57
C PHE A 174 28.26 22.91 0.73
N GLN A 175 28.84 23.85 0.00
CA GLN A 175 30.25 24.23 0.22
C GLN A 175 30.30 25.14 1.46
N SER A 176 31.26 24.86 2.34
CA SER A 176 31.57 25.67 3.51
C SER A 176 32.30 26.96 3.14
#